data_0e51da901be014783ad751d235c7e8e6
#
_entry.id   0e51da901be014783ad751d235c7e8e6
#
_cell.length_a   1.000
_cell.length_b   1.000
_cell.length_c   1.000
_cell.angle_alpha   90.00
_cell.angle_beta   90.00
_cell.angle_gamma   90.00
#
_symmetry.space_group_name_H-M   'P 1'
#
loop_
_entity.id
_entity.type
_entity.pdbx_description
1 polymer ?
#
loop_
_entity_poly.entity_id
_entity_poly.type
_entity_poly.pdbx_seq_one_letter_code
_entity_poly.pdbx_strand_id
1 'polypeptide(L)'
;MKFKKFITAFLLLLAVGANAITEGKEYIKLPSHAQFKDAQNSVIEIFSYGCIHCYNHFRAGTLKFVSEILPDLKYDEWQVRQMGEFGFVMSEVLGYAKSIDEKNSINSLSSKSNFHQVLKGFFEDAFVNKKTYKNGEEFYQRAVSILKANGVQNASIKSILDYADSKEGKEYAKLTDQALEVAKISGTPGFIVNGKYLINIEHINSQEELVEVISELIKLK
;
A
#
# COMPACT_ATOMS: atom_id res chain seq x y z
N MET A 1 -59.39 34.48 11.32
CA MET A 1 -58.23 34.76 10.44
C MET A 1 -57.20 33.70 10.69
N LYS A 2 -56.96 32.78 9.71
CA LYS A 2 -56.00 31.67 9.82
C LYS A 2 -54.74 32.08 9.06
N PHE A 3 -53.62 32.31 9.76
CA PHE A 3 -52.31 32.55 9.15
C PHE A 3 -51.72 31.20 8.68
N LYS A 4 -51.65 31.00 7.36
CA LYS A 4 -50.87 29.94 6.77
C LYS A 4 -49.38 30.32 6.79
N LYS A 5 -48.58 29.61 7.57
CA LYS A 5 -47.12 29.70 7.53
C LYS A 5 -46.62 28.98 6.30
N PHE A 6 -46.08 29.68 5.32
CA PHE A 6 -45.28 29.15 4.24
C PHE A 6 -43.90 28.85 4.78
N ILE A 7 -43.57 27.56 4.90
CA ILE A 7 -42.19 27.10 5.14
C ILE A 7 -41.55 26.95 3.76
N THR A 8 -40.75 27.93 3.38
CA THR A 8 -39.90 27.83 2.18
C THR A 8 -38.68 27.00 2.56
N ALA A 9 -38.67 25.72 2.14
CA ALA A 9 -37.50 24.87 2.26
C ALA A 9 -36.42 25.35 1.25
N PHE A 10 -35.39 26.00 1.77
CA PHE A 10 -34.23 26.38 1.01
C PHE A 10 -33.34 25.13 0.85
N LEU A 11 -33.51 24.41 -0.26
CA LEU A 11 -32.59 23.35 -0.68
C LEU A 11 -31.27 24.03 -1.08
N LEU A 12 -30.31 24.05 -0.15
CA LEU A 12 -28.89 24.26 -0.51
C LEU A 12 -28.42 23.05 -1.31
N LEU A 13 -28.46 23.17 -2.62
CA LEU A 13 -27.64 22.32 -3.50
C LEU A 13 -26.17 22.70 -3.24
N LEU A 14 -25.52 21.95 -2.38
CA LEU A 14 -24.06 21.86 -2.36
C LEU A 14 -23.65 21.23 -3.70
N ALA A 15 -23.41 22.07 -4.68
CA ALA A 15 -22.64 21.68 -5.85
C ALA A 15 -21.21 21.37 -5.35
N VAL A 16 -20.97 20.12 -4.98
CA VAL A 16 -19.61 19.59 -4.89
C VAL A 16 -19.09 19.66 -6.31
N GLY A 17 -18.37 20.73 -6.61
CA GLY A 17 -17.63 20.85 -7.84
C GLY A 17 -16.65 19.69 -7.89
N ALA A 18 -16.96 18.64 -8.68
CA ALA A 18 -15.99 17.63 -9.01
C ALA A 18 -14.84 18.38 -9.70
N ASN A 19 -13.76 18.63 -8.98
CA ASN A 19 -12.52 19.12 -9.59
C ASN A 19 -12.07 18.03 -10.56
N ALA A 20 -12.18 18.30 -11.86
CA ALA A 20 -11.72 17.38 -12.87
C ALA A 20 -10.21 17.16 -12.69
N ILE A 21 -9.82 15.93 -12.38
CA ILE A 21 -8.40 15.58 -12.30
C ILE A 21 -7.75 15.66 -13.68
N THR A 22 -6.49 16.08 -13.73
CA THR A 22 -5.77 16.37 -14.98
C THR A 22 -4.58 15.43 -15.11
N GLU A 23 -4.46 14.74 -16.25
CA GLU A 23 -3.27 13.95 -16.55
C GLU A 23 -2.05 14.86 -16.68
N GLY A 24 -0.94 14.45 -16.11
CA GLY A 24 0.29 15.25 -16.01
C GLY A 24 0.35 16.15 -14.78
N LYS A 25 -0.77 16.32 -14.04
CA LYS A 25 -0.81 17.07 -12.78
C LYS A 25 -1.11 16.15 -11.59
N GLU A 26 -2.34 15.72 -11.40
CA GLU A 26 -2.73 14.86 -10.27
C GLU A 26 -2.35 13.39 -10.51
N TYR A 27 -2.21 12.96 -11.77
CA TYR A 27 -1.84 11.58 -12.12
C TYR A 27 -1.12 11.52 -13.47
N ILE A 28 -0.49 10.38 -13.73
CA ILE A 28 -0.01 9.99 -15.06
C ILE A 28 -0.54 8.61 -15.42
N LYS A 29 -0.80 8.37 -16.70
CA LYS A 29 -1.08 7.04 -17.21
C LYS A 29 0.23 6.28 -17.39
N LEU A 30 0.35 5.13 -16.72
CA LEU A 30 1.53 4.28 -16.83
C LEU A 30 1.73 3.78 -18.29
N PRO A 31 2.95 3.72 -18.79
CA PRO A 31 3.25 3.06 -20.05
C PRO A 31 2.89 1.56 -19.94
N SER A 32 2.52 0.94 -21.06
CA SER A 32 1.94 -0.41 -21.07
C SER A 32 2.81 -1.50 -20.40
N HIS A 33 4.13 -1.34 -20.43
CA HIS A 33 5.06 -2.27 -19.76
C HIS A 33 5.07 -2.15 -18.24
N ALA A 34 4.63 -1.00 -17.68
CA ALA A 34 4.55 -0.76 -16.24
C ALA A 34 3.12 -0.92 -15.69
N GLN A 35 2.13 -1.26 -16.53
CA GLN A 35 0.75 -1.50 -16.08
C GLN A 35 0.57 -2.90 -15.48
N PHE A 36 -0.28 -2.99 -14.45
CA PHE A 36 -0.68 -4.26 -13.82
C PHE A 36 -2.01 -4.73 -14.41
N LYS A 37 -2.00 -5.82 -15.18
CA LYS A 37 -3.16 -6.24 -16.00
C LYS A 37 -4.38 -6.67 -15.19
N ASP A 38 -4.18 -7.27 -14.02
CA ASP A 38 -5.25 -7.89 -13.21
C ASP A 38 -5.62 -7.05 -11.97
N ALA A 39 -5.34 -5.73 -12.04
CA ALA A 39 -5.50 -4.80 -10.93
C ALA A 39 -6.70 -3.83 -11.12
N GLN A 40 -7.79 -4.27 -11.76
CA GLN A 40 -9.03 -3.48 -11.86
C GLN A 40 -9.67 -3.33 -10.47
N ASN A 41 -10.30 -2.18 -10.24
CA ASN A 41 -10.91 -1.81 -8.97
C ASN A 41 -9.93 -1.96 -7.79
N SER A 42 -8.68 -1.55 -7.98
CA SER A 42 -7.67 -1.64 -6.94
C SER A 42 -6.88 -0.36 -6.76
N VAL A 43 -6.35 -0.21 -5.55
CA VAL A 43 -5.31 0.75 -5.18
C VAL A 43 -4.12 -0.04 -4.66
N ILE A 44 -2.96 0.15 -5.28
CA ILE A 44 -1.73 -0.52 -4.90
C ILE A 44 -0.72 0.54 -4.49
N GLU A 45 -0.20 0.44 -3.25
CA GLU A 45 0.94 1.24 -2.82
C GLU A 45 2.23 0.46 -3.07
N ILE A 46 3.12 1.01 -3.89
CA ILE A 46 4.49 0.51 -3.99
C ILE A 46 5.38 1.29 -3.02
N PHE A 47 6.22 0.60 -2.29
CA PHE A 47 7.05 1.20 -1.26
C PHE A 47 8.43 0.55 -1.14
N SER A 48 9.32 1.18 -0.37
CA SER A 48 10.56 0.58 0.13
C SER A 48 10.65 0.76 1.65
N TYR A 49 11.02 -0.31 2.35
CA TYR A 49 11.23 -0.25 3.82
C TYR A 49 12.33 0.73 4.23
N GLY A 50 13.24 1.10 3.31
CA GLY A 50 14.28 2.11 3.52
C GLY A 50 13.86 3.54 3.10
N CYS A 51 12.60 3.77 2.73
CA CYS A 51 12.11 5.07 2.28
C CYS A 51 11.42 5.83 3.41
N ILE A 52 11.93 7.01 3.78
CA ILE A 52 11.35 7.84 4.85
C ILE A 52 9.94 8.35 4.50
N HIS A 53 9.66 8.64 3.24
CA HIS A 53 8.33 9.07 2.80
C HIS A 53 7.32 7.92 2.92
N CYS A 54 7.71 6.69 2.59
CA CYS A 54 6.89 5.49 2.79
C CYS A 54 6.58 5.28 4.28
N TYR A 55 7.58 5.45 5.16
CA TYR A 55 7.36 5.40 6.61
C TYR A 55 6.36 6.46 7.08
N ASN A 56 6.41 7.68 6.53
CA ASN A 56 5.47 8.74 6.89
C ASN A 56 4.04 8.38 6.47
N HIS A 57 3.82 7.86 5.25
CA HIS A 57 2.51 7.37 4.79
C HIS A 57 2.01 6.20 5.64
N PHE A 58 2.89 5.24 5.95
CA PHE A 58 2.57 4.12 6.85
C PHE A 58 2.11 4.60 8.23
N ARG A 59 2.86 5.53 8.86
CA ARG A 59 2.49 6.12 10.16
C ARG A 59 1.19 6.89 10.15
N ALA A 60 0.93 7.62 9.06
CA ALA A 60 -0.31 8.35 8.86
C ALA A 60 -1.51 7.41 8.59
N GLY A 61 -1.25 6.12 8.32
CA GLY A 61 -2.28 5.15 7.94
C GLY A 61 -2.96 5.51 6.62
N THR A 62 -2.22 6.07 5.66
CA THR A 62 -2.77 6.66 4.44
C THR A 62 -3.62 5.66 3.65
N LEU A 63 -3.07 4.47 3.32
CA LEU A 63 -3.82 3.48 2.54
C LEU A 63 -5.01 2.92 3.32
N LYS A 64 -4.87 2.77 4.64
CA LYS A 64 -5.98 2.36 5.51
C LYS A 64 -7.09 3.39 5.51
N PHE A 65 -6.78 4.69 5.66
CA PHE A 65 -7.75 5.77 5.59
C PHE A 65 -8.53 5.73 4.27
N VAL A 66 -7.82 5.60 3.13
CA VAL A 66 -8.47 5.45 1.82
C VAL A 66 -9.40 4.24 1.80
N SER A 67 -8.96 3.11 2.35
CA SER A 67 -9.76 1.86 2.35
C SER A 67 -11.02 1.95 3.21
N GLU A 68 -11.03 2.77 4.25
CA GLU A 68 -12.21 3.00 5.10
C GLU A 68 -13.28 3.85 4.39
N ILE A 69 -12.86 4.75 3.49
CA ILE A 69 -13.77 5.62 2.73
C ILE A 69 -14.23 4.97 1.42
N LEU A 70 -13.37 4.18 0.77
CA LEU A 70 -13.64 3.48 -0.49
C LEU A 70 -13.59 1.95 -0.30
N PRO A 71 -14.47 1.35 0.53
CA PRO A 71 -14.37 -0.05 0.96
C PRO A 71 -14.58 -1.08 -0.17
N ASP A 72 -15.17 -0.69 -1.29
CA ASP A 72 -15.46 -1.57 -2.41
C ASP A 72 -14.25 -1.84 -3.33
N LEU A 73 -13.12 -1.18 -3.06
CA LEU A 73 -11.89 -1.38 -3.81
C LEU A 73 -11.01 -2.45 -3.17
N LYS A 74 -10.15 -3.05 -3.98
CA LYS A 74 -9.09 -3.94 -3.50
C LYS A 74 -7.85 -3.10 -3.15
N TYR A 75 -7.21 -3.44 -2.06
CA TYR A 75 -6.01 -2.73 -1.58
C TYR A 75 -4.85 -3.68 -1.46
N ASP A 76 -3.67 -3.25 -1.88
CA ASP A 76 -2.44 -4.00 -1.72
C ASP A 76 -1.23 -3.08 -1.49
N GLU A 77 -0.18 -3.64 -0.91
CA GLU A 77 1.08 -2.97 -0.62
C GLU A 77 2.23 -3.86 -1.09
N TRP A 78 3.11 -3.31 -1.94
CA TRP A 78 4.22 -4.07 -2.53
C TRP A 78 5.57 -3.41 -2.25
N GLN A 79 6.43 -4.13 -1.53
CA GLN A 79 7.83 -3.77 -1.40
C GLN A 79 8.51 -3.88 -2.78
N VAL A 80 9.12 -2.80 -3.26
CA VAL A 80 9.98 -2.87 -4.46
C VAL A 80 11.24 -3.67 -4.11
N ARG A 81 11.36 -4.91 -4.58
CA ARG A 81 12.39 -5.86 -4.17
C ARG A 81 13.82 -5.35 -4.35
N GLN A 82 14.06 -4.56 -5.40
CA GLN A 82 15.38 -4.04 -5.75
C GLN A 82 15.75 -2.77 -4.96
N MET A 83 14.87 -2.29 -4.08
CA MET A 83 15.08 -1.07 -3.30
C MET A 83 15.36 -1.38 -1.82
N GLY A 84 16.41 -0.73 -1.28
CA GLY A 84 16.91 -0.98 0.06
C GLY A 84 17.95 -2.12 0.09
N GLU A 85 18.84 -2.10 1.07
CA GLU A 85 19.96 -3.04 1.20
C GLU A 85 19.49 -4.50 1.25
N PHE A 86 18.37 -4.77 1.93
CA PHE A 86 17.75 -6.10 2.05
C PHE A 86 16.37 -6.17 1.38
N GLY A 87 16.14 -5.43 0.29
CA GLY A 87 14.85 -5.33 -0.36
C GLY A 87 14.31 -6.69 -0.84
N PHE A 88 15.16 -7.57 -1.36
CA PHE A 88 14.78 -8.95 -1.73
C PHE A 88 14.33 -9.75 -0.51
N VAL A 89 15.10 -9.71 0.57
CA VAL A 89 14.78 -10.41 1.83
C VAL A 89 13.49 -9.84 2.42
N MET A 90 13.31 -8.51 2.41
CA MET A 90 12.09 -7.88 2.89
C MET A 90 10.86 -8.31 2.11
N SER A 91 10.97 -8.42 0.78
CA SER A 91 9.88 -8.90 -0.06
C SER A 91 9.49 -10.35 0.28
N GLU A 92 10.44 -11.24 0.49
CA GLU A 92 10.19 -12.63 0.89
C GLU A 92 9.51 -12.72 2.26
N VAL A 93 9.98 -11.94 3.23
CA VAL A 93 9.40 -11.86 4.57
C VAL A 93 7.97 -11.34 4.53
N LEU A 94 7.71 -10.27 3.79
CA LEU A 94 6.37 -9.68 3.67
C LEU A 94 5.42 -10.61 2.92
N GLY A 95 5.88 -11.28 1.85
CA GLY A 95 5.08 -12.28 1.15
C GLY A 95 4.68 -13.43 2.06
N TYR A 96 5.61 -13.96 2.88
CA TYR A 96 5.31 -14.97 3.88
C TYR A 96 4.30 -14.48 4.93
N ALA A 97 4.51 -13.29 5.48
CA ALA A 97 3.60 -12.69 6.46
C ALA A 97 2.18 -12.53 5.88
N LYS A 98 2.07 -12.02 4.63
CA LYS A 98 0.82 -11.88 3.90
C LYS A 98 0.13 -13.22 3.67
N SER A 99 0.87 -14.28 3.31
CA SER A 99 0.29 -15.61 3.12
C SER A 99 -0.32 -16.21 4.40
N ILE A 100 0.24 -15.85 5.56
CA ILE A 100 -0.35 -16.24 6.86
C ILE A 100 -1.64 -15.45 7.11
N ASP A 101 -1.63 -14.15 6.83
CA ASP A 101 -2.80 -13.29 7.02
C ASP A 101 -3.95 -13.74 6.12
N GLU A 102 -3.69 -14.04 4.86
CA GLU A 102 -4.67 -14.55 3.90
C GLU A 102 -5.31 -15.89 4.35
N LYS A 103 -4.49 -16.84 4.82
CA LYS A 103 -4.96 -18.12 5.36
C LYS A 103 -5.88 -17.95 6.59
N ASN A 104 -5.68 -16.87 7.34
CA ASN A 104 -6.48 -16.55 8.52
C ASN A 104 -7.57 -15.49 8.23
N SER A 105 -7.78 -15.10 6.98
CA SER A 105 -8.74 -14.05 6.57
C SER A 105 -8.50 -12.71 7.29
N ILE A 106 -7.24 -12.37 7.55
CA ILE A 106 -6.82 -11.11 8.15
C ILE A 106 -6.48 -10.12 7.03
N ASN A 107 -7.10 -8.94 7.07
CA ASN A 107 -6.77 -7.86 6.13
C ASN A 107 -5.35 -7.34 6.41
N SER A 108 -4.49 -7.26 5.39
CA SER A 108 -3.10 -6.78 5.49
C SER A 108 -3.00 -5.36 6.05
N LEU A 109 -3.97 -4.49 5.77
CA LEU A 109 -4.03 -3.12 6.31
C LEU A 109 -4.43 -3.05 7.79
N SER A 110 -4.83 -4.19 8.38
CA SER A 110 -5.12 -4.25 9.82
C SER A 110 -3.84 -4.12 10.63
N SER A 111 -3.88 -3.30 11.67
CA SER A 111 -2.76 -3.23 12.63
C SER A 111 -2.45 -4.54 13.36
N LYS A 112 -3.33 -5.55 13.24
CA LYS A 112 -3.14 -6.90 13.82
C LYS A 112 -2.54 -7.89 12.82
N SER A 113 -2.45 -7.52 11.52
CA SER A 113 -1.89 -8.41 10.51
C SER A 113 -0.39 -8.64 10.72
N ASN A 114 0.09 -9.80 10.31
CA ASN A 114 1.51 -10.12 10.34
C ASN A 114 2.30 -9.21 9.38
N PHE A 115 1.71 -8.94 8.20
CA PHE A 115 2.27 -8.02 7.21
C PHE A 115 2.53 -6.64 7.84
N HIS A 116 1.51 -6.03 8.43
CA HIS A 116 1.61 -4.71 9.06
C HIS A 116 2.62 -4.70 10.22
N GLN A 117 2.62 -5.73 11.07
CA GLN A 117 3.55 -5.80 12.22
C GLN A 117 5.01 -5.96 11.79
N VAL A 118 5.26 -6.77 10.76
CA VAL A 118 6.61 -6.90 10.18
C VAL A 118 7.05 -5.57 9.59
N LEU A 119 6.23 -4.96 8.74
CA LEU A 119 6.56 -3.68 8.11
C LEU A 119 6.82 -2.58 9.14
N LYS A 120 5.96 -2.49 10.17
CA LYS A 120 6.13 -1.57 11.30
C LYS A 120 7.48 -1.77 11.98
N GLY A 121 7.84 -3.01 12.31
CA GLY A 121 9.09 -3.31 13.01
C GLY A 121 10.33 -2.89 12.22
N PHE A 122 10.34 -3.09 10.91
CA PHE A 122 11.47 -2.68 10.06
C PHE A 122 11.51 -1.18 9.80
N PHE A 123 10.38 -0.52 9.66
CA PHE A 123 10.34 0.94 9.61
C PHE A 123 10.82 1.58 10.92
N GLU A 124 10.41 1.05 12.07
CA GLU A 124 10.89 1.53 13.38
C GLU A 124 12.40 1.28 13.53
N ASP A 125 12.89 0.11 13.12
CA ASP A 125 14.32 -0.19 13.16
C ASP A 125 15.10 0.81 12.28
N ALA A 126 14.63 1.10 11.05
CA ALA A 126 15.32 2.01 10.13
C ALA A 126 15.26 3.48 10.58
N PHE A 127 14.09 3.98 10.96
CA PHE A 127 13.87 5.42 11.12
C PHE A 127 13.84 5.91 12.56
N VAL A 128 13.45 5.04 13.50
CA VAL A 128 13.41 5.40 14.93
C VAL A 128 14.67 4.92 15.64
N ASN A 129 14.97 3.61 15.56
CA ASN A 129 16.06 2.97 16.28
C ASN A 129 17.42 3.13 15.58
N LYS A 130 17.45 3.55 14.32
CA LYS A 130 18.66 3.66 13.47
C LYS A 130 19.46 2.35 13.42
N LYS A 131 18.74 1.24 13.45
CA LYS A 131 19.34 -0.09 13.44
C LYS A 131 19.80 -0.45 12.04
N THR A 132 20.98 -1.04 11.96
CA THR A 132 21.53 -1.64 10.74
C THR A 132 21.64 -3.15 10.92
N TYR A 133 21.68 -3.89 9.82
CA TYR A 133 21.82 -5.35 9.80
C TYR A 133 23.12 -5.71 9.09
N LYS A 134 23.86 -6.68 9.61
CA LYS A 134 25.15 -7.08 9.07
C LYS A 134 25.02 -7.91 7.80
N ASN A 135 23.92 -8.68 7.69
CA ASN A 135 23.65 -9.59 6.59
C ASN A 135 22.17 -9.99 6.54
N GLY A 136 21.79 -10.71 5.49
CA GLY A 136 20.42 -11.18 5.31
C GLY A 136 19.93 -12.14 6.40
N GLU A 137 20.81 -12.94 6.99
CA GLU A 137 20.44 -13.86 8.08
C GLU A 137 19.96 -13.09 9.31
N GLU A 138 20.68 -12.05 9.74
CA GLU A 138 20.26 -11.17 10.86
C GLU A 138 18.93 -10.49 10.56
N PHE A 139 18.70 -10.10 9.29
CA PHE A 139 17.44 -9.51 8.85
C PHE A 139 16.28 -10.53 8.95
N TYR A 140 16.46 -11.78 8.48
CA TYR A 140 15.47 -12.85 8.65
C TYR A 140 15.20 -13.16 10.13
N GLN A 141 16.24 -13.22 10.98
CA GLN A 141 16.08 -13.47 12.41
C GLN A 141 15.21 -12.40 13.06
N ARG A 142 15.37 -11.13 12.66
CA ARG A 142 14.53 -10.04 13.11
C ARG A 142 13.06 -10.24 12.69
N ALA A 143 12.81 -10.59 11.44
CA ALA A 143 11.47 -10.89 10.93
C ALA A 143 10.81 -12.04 11.72
N VAL A 144 11.54 -13.13 11.94
CA VAL A 144 11.07 -14.27 12.75
C VAL A 144 10.71 -13.84 14.16
N SER A 145 11.52 -12.97 14.78
CA SER A 145 11.24 -12.42 16.11
C SER A 145 9.92 -11.64 16.15
N ILE A 146 9.68 -10.78 15.15
CA ILE A 146 8.43 -10.01 15.05
C ILE A 146 7.23 -10.94 14.84
N LEU A 147 7.33 -11.89 13.92
CA LEU A 147 6.27 -12.86 13.63
C LEU A 147 5.90 -13.69 14.87
N LYS A 148 6.89 -14.17 15.61
CA LYS A 148 6.65 -14.90 16.88
C LYS A 148 5.99 -14.04 17.94
N ALA A 149 6.40 -12.78 18.07
CA ALA A 149 5.77 -11.84 18.99
C ALA A 149 4.29 -11.56 18.59
N ASN A 150 3.97 -11.64 17.29
CA ASN A 150 2.60 -11.51 16.78
C ASN A 150 1.81 -12.83 16.76
N GLY A 151 2.32 -13.90 17.39
CA GLY A 151 1.61 -15.17 17.58
C GLY A 151 1.94 -16.27 16.57
N VAL A 152 2.82 -16.05 15.59
CA VAL A 152 3.24 -17.07 14.62
C VAL A 152 4.36 -17.93 15.22
N GLN A 153 4.01 -18.84 16.12
CA GLN A 153 4.98 -19.60 16.93
C GLN A 153 5.93 -20.49 16.10
N ASN A 154 5.47 -20.98 14.94
CA ASN A 154 6.24 -21.82 14.03
C ASN A 154 7.07 -21.02 13.00
N ALA A 155 7.10 -19.69 13.09
CA ALA A 155 7.92 -18.87 12.23
C ALA A 155 9.41 -19.21 12.38
N SER A 156 10.09 -19.38 11.26
CA SER A 156 11.51 -19.67 11.16
C SER A 156 12.07 -19.13 9.84
N ILE A 157 13.38 -18.98 9.73
CA ILE A 157 14.02 -18.63 8.46
C ILE A 157 13.63 -19.65 7.39
N LYS A 158 13.66 -20.95 7.76
CA LYS A 158 13.29 -22.03 6.83
C LYS A 158 11.86 -21.85 6.30
N SER A 159 10.88 -21.53 7.15
CA SER A 159 9.49 -21.36 6.69
C SER A 159 9.31 -20.15 5.76
N ILE A 160 10.09 -19.08 5.93
CA ILE A 160 10.12 -17.94 5.01
C ILE A 160 10.70 -18.35 3.65
N LEU A 161 11.84 -19.07 3.66
CA LEU A 161 12.49 -19.54 2.43
C LEU A 161 11.66 -20.60 1.69
N ASP A 162 11.05 -21.54 2.42
CA ASP A 162 10.12 -22.54 1.85
C ASP A 162 8.93 -21.84 1.14
N TYR A 163 8.40 -20.76 1.74
CA TYR A 163 7.38 -19.94 1.09
C TYR A 163 7.93 -19.24 -0.16
N ALA A 164 9.08 -18.59 -0.08
CA ALA A 164 9.69 -17.88 -1.21
C ALA A 164 9.92 -18.80 -2.41
N ASP A 165 10.28 -20.08 -2.17
CA ASP A 165 10.47 -21.11 -3.19
C ASP A 165 9.17 -21.74 -3.71
N SER A 166 8.04 -21.52 -3.01
CA SER A 166 6.73 -22.02 -3.41
C SER A 166 6.22 -21.33 -4.69
N LYS A 167 5.16 -21.87 -5.27
CA LYS A 167 4.48 -21.25 -6.42
C LYS A 167 3.94 -19.86 -6.04
N GLU A 168 3.27 -19.75 -4.89
CA GLU A 168 2.70 -18.50 -4.41
C GLU A 168 3.78 -17.43 -4.14
N GLY A 169 4.89 -17.83 -3.50
CA GLY A 169 6.02 -16.94 -3.25
C GLY A 169 6.66 -16.41 -4.54
N LYS A 170 6.81 -17.27 -5.55
CA LYS A 170 7.31 -16.87 -6.88
C LYS A 170 6.34 -15.94 -7.63
N GLU A 171 5.05 -16.14 -7.47
CA GLU A 171 4.03 -15.23 -8.03
C GLU A 171 4.08 -13.87 -7.34
N TYR A 172 4.16 -13.85 -6.00
CA TYR A 172 4.34 -12.62 -5.23
C TYR A 172 5.64 -11.89 -5.62
N ALA A 173 6.73 -12.62 -5.80
CA ALA A 173 8.00 -12.07 -6.25
C ALA A 173 7.88 -11.35 -7.61
N LYS A 174 7.13 -11.92 -8.57
CA LYS A 174 6.89 -11.29 -9.88
C LYS A 174 6.13 -9.96 -9.77
N LEU A 175 5.12 -9.88 -8.89
CA LEU A 175 4.38 -8.65 -8.66
C LEU A 175 5.30 -7.57 -8.09
N THR A 176 6.11 -7.91 -7.10
CA THR A 176 7.05 -6.98 -6.45
C THR A 176 8.24 -6.63 -7.34
N ASP A 177 8.64 -7.50 -8.28
CA ASP A 177 9.60 -7.19 -9.34
C ASP A 177 9.01 -6.19 -10.34
N GLN A 178 7.74 -6.34 -10.72
CA GLN A 178 7.05 -5.42 -11.63
C GLN A 178 6.89 -4.01 -11.03
N ALA A 179 6.77 -3.90 -9.71
CA ALA A 179 6.71 -2.63 -9.00
C ALA A 179 7.94 -1.73 -9.28
N LEU A 180 9.09 -2.31 -9.64
CA LEU A 180 10.29 -1.55 -10.01
C LEU A 180 10.05 -0.66 -11.22
N GLU A 181 9.28 -1.10 -12.22
CA GLU A 181 9.02 -0.31 -13.42
C GLU A 181 8.23 0.97 -13.09
N VAL A 182 7.34 0.92 -12.12
CA VAL A 182 6.66 2.10 -11.60
C VAL A 182 7.60 2.96 -10.74
N ALA A 183 8.39 2.34 -9.87
CA ALA A 183 9.34 3.06 -9.02
C ALA A 183 10.42 3.82 -9.82
N LYS A 184 10.77 3.37 -11.01
CA LYS A 184 11.66 4.11 -11.94
C LYS A 184 11.03 5.41 -12.45
N ILE A 185 9.71 5.51 -12.44
CA ILE A 185 8.97 6.69 -12.94
C ILE A 185 8.80 7.73 -11.82
N SER A 186 8.41 7.31 -10.62
CA SER A 186 8.04 8.23 -9.52
C SER A 186 8.84 8.05 -8.23
N GLY A 187 9.69 7.04 -8.14
CA GLY A 187 10.24 6.65 -6.84
C GLY A 187 9.21 5.92 -5.95
N THR A 188 9.40 6.02 -4.64
CA THR A 188 8.49 5.47 -3.63
C THR A 188 8.19 6.52 -2.54
N PRO A 189 6.95 6.54 -1.96
CA PRO A 189 5.82 5.69 -2.30
C PRO A 189 5.19 6.05 -3.65
N GLY A 190 4.56 5.07 -4.29
CA GLY A 190 3.73 5.31 -5.49
C GLY A 190 2.36 4.67 -5.29
N PHE A 191 1.27 5.40 -5.61
CA PHE A 191 -0.10 4.88 -5.52
C PHE A 191 -0.63 4.63 -6.92
N ILE A 192 -0.94 3.39 -7.23
CA ILE A 192 -1.42 2.95 -8.54
C ILE A 192 -2.89 2.59 -8.45
N VAL A 193 -3.72 3.20 -9.29
CA VAL A 193 -5.15 2.96 -9.39
C VAL A 193 -5.47 2.17 -10.65
N ASN A 194 -6.33 1.15 -10.53
CA ASN A 194 -6.73 0.26 -11.64
C ASN A 194 -5.55 -0.42 -12.36
N GLY A 195 -4.36 -0.45 -11.75
CA GLY A 195 -3.14 -0.94 -12.38
C GLY A 195 -2.62 -0.08 -13.55
N LYS A 196 -3.19 1.10 -13.78
CA LYS A 196 -2.94 1.94 -14.96
C LYS A 196 -2.53 3.37 -14.64
N TYR A 197 -3.03 3.92 -13.54
CA TYR A 197 -2.89 5.33 -13.22
C TYR A 197 -2.02 5.48 -11.98
N LEU A 198 -0.89 6.13 -12.13
CA LEU A 198 0.02 6.48 -11.04
C LEU A 198 -0.32 7.88 -10.54
N ILE A 199 -0.65 8.00 -9.28
CA ILE A 199 -0.94 9.30 -8.66
C ILE A 199 0.37 10.08 -8.49
N ASN A 200 0.35 11.35 -8.85
CA ASN A 200 1.44 12.27 -8.61
C ASN A 200 1.34 12.80 -7.18
N ILE A 201 1.90 12.06 -6.23
CA ILE A 201 1.73 12.32 -4.80
C ILE A 201 2.29 13.69 -4.36
N GLU A 202 3.20 14.28 -5.14
CA GLU A 202 3.74 15.62 -4.87
C GLU A 202 2.69 16.74 -5.04
N HIS A 203 1.62 16.47 -5.79
CA HIS A 203 0.50 17.39 -5.98
C HIS A 203 -0.70 17.08 -5.08
N ILE A 204 -0.57 16.13 -4.15
CA ILE A 204 -1.63 15.74 -3.20
C ILE A 204 -1.29 16.31 -1.82
N ASN A 205 -2.17 17.16 -1.30
CA ASN A 205 -1.89 17.92 -0.07
C ASN A 205 -2.54 17.28 1.18
N SER A 206 -3.51 16.36 1.00
CA SER A 206 -4.19 15.69 2.11
C SER A 206 -4.64 14.28 1.74
N GLN A 207 -5.02 13.49 2.75
CA GLN A 207 -5.59 12.15 2.54
C GLN A 207 -6.98 12.23 1.88
N GLU A 208 -7.75 13.26 2.16
CA GLU A 208 -9.05 13.52 1.55
C GLU A 208 -8.90 13.80 0.04
N GLU A 209 -7.93 14.64 -0.33
CA GLU A 209 -7.61 14.90 -1.75
C GLU A 209 -7.15 13.62 -2.47
N LEU A 210 -6.37 12.77 -1.79
CA LEU A 210 -5.98 11.45 -2.32
C LEU A 210 -7.22 10.58 -2.59
N VAL A 211 -8.20 10.56 -1.67
CA VAL A 211 -9.47 9.84 -1.86
C VAL A 211 -10.25 10.38 -3.06
N GLU A 212 -10.33 11.69 -3.22
CA GLU A 212 -11.02 12.34 -4.35
C GLU A 212 -10.37 11.93 -5.68
N VAL A 213 -9.03 12.02 -5.78
CA VAL A 213 -8.30 11.63 -6.98
C VAL A 213 -8.49 10.15 -7.31
N ILE A 214 -8.40 9.25 -6.31
CA ILE A 214 -8.66 7.82 -6.50
C ILE A 214 -10.08 7.59 -6.99
N SER A 215 -11.07 8.26 -6.39
CA SER A 215 -12.48 8.13 -6.77
C SER A 215 -12.73 8.52 -8.23
N GLU A 216 -12.06 9.53 -8.74
CA GLU A 216 -12.15 9.92 -10.14
C GLU A 216 -11.41 8.94 -11.06
N LEU A 217 -10.20 8.48 -10.68
CA LEU A 217 -9.41 7.52 -11.46
C LEU A 217 -10.09 6.15 -11.63
N ILE A 218 -10.85 5.70 -10.64
CA ILE A 218 -11.62 4.44 -10.71
C ILE A 218 -12.70 4.51 -11.81
N LYS A 219 -13.24 5.69 -12.08
CA LYS A 219 -14.26 5.91 -13.13
C LYS A 219 -13.67 5.92 -14.54
N LEU A 220 -12.37 6.17 -14.68
CA LEU A 220 -11.68 6.14 -15.97
C LEU A 220 -11.54 4.68 -16.48
N LYS A 221 -11.96 4.43 -17.71
CA LYS A 221 -11.91 3.10 -18.34
C LYS A 221 -10.60 2.82 -19.06
#